data_8af915d543c2f5cff44c9c934f5b0729
#
_entry.id   8af915d543c2f5cff44c9c934f5b0729
#
_cell.length_a   1.000
_cell.length_b   1.000
_cell.length_c   1.000
_cell.angle_alpha   90.00
_cell.angle_beta   90.00
_cell.angle_gamma   90.00
#
_symmetry.space_group_name_H-M   'P 1'
#
loop_
_entity.id
_entity.type
_entity.pdbx_description
1 polymer ?
#
loop_
_entity_poly.entity_id
_entity_poly.type
_entity_poly.pdbx_seq_one_letter_code
_entity_poly.pdbx_strand_id
1 'polypeptide(L)'
;MADQKIFAGPRIRRIRNAKGLTQTAMAEGLGISPSYLNLIERNQRPLTVQLILRLASVYKVDPHELQGEARGSVAALKEVFTDPLLVGELPGDQELIELAEAAPNASAAVIKLFRAYREQAERLSDLNELLAREGRATALSGARLPIDEVHEIFERRPNHFAALEGEAAAFTSVLDPGDDLFGALKAWLKREYGIVVKVLPVATMPNWRRRYDRHSQRLFLSERLSPFDQLREVAMEACLIRMTVAVAGEIQALKLSTDEARRLARFELGRYAAHALMMPYQAFHAAAVRARYDIDV
;
A
#
# COMPACT_ATOMS: atom_id res chain seq x y z
N MET A 1 -26.40 27.13 2.71
CA MET A 1 -25.63 26.45 1.65
C MET A 1 -24.17 26.70 1.93
N ALA A 2 -23.39 25.66 2.25
CA ALA A 2 -21.96 25.80 2.48
C ALA A 2 -21.28 26.19 1.18
N ASP A 3 -20.55 27.29 1.20
CA ASP A 3 -19.77 27.86 0.08
C ASP A 3 -18.74 26.81 -0.35
N GLN A 4 -19.02 26.06 -1.42
CA GLN A 4 -18.15 24.97 -1.88
C GLN A 4 -16.94 25.60 -2.56
N LYS A 5 -15.80 25.64 -1.86
CA LYS A 5 -14.53 26.15 -2.37
C LYS A 5 -14.05 25.25 -3.51
N ILE A 6 -13.83 25.83 -4.69
CA ILE A 6 -13.34 25.13 -5.89
C ILE A 6 -11.82 25.27 -5.95
N PHE A 7 -11.12 24.16 -5.86
CA PHE A 7 -9.68 24.06 -6.06
C PHE A 7 -9.42 23.38 -7.40
N ALA A 8 -8.91 24.12 -8.39
CA ALA A 8 -8.66 23.65 -9.74
C ALA A 8 -7.28 24.09 -10.27
N GLY A 9 -6.31 24.23 -9.39
CA GLY A 9 -4.97 24.74 -9.69
C GLY A 9 -4.26 24.00 -10.81
N PRO A 10 -4.12 22.65 -10.77
CA PRO A 10 -3.49 21.87 -11.83
C PRO A 10 -4.18 22.04 -13.19
N ARG A 11 -5.51 22.21 -13.20
CA ARG A 11 -6.29 22.46 -14.45
C ARG A 11 -6.00 23.82 -15.03
N ILE A 12 -5.93 24.86 -14.20
CA ILE A 12 -5.57 26.20 -14.64
C ILE A 12 -4.17 26.20 -15.23
N ARG A 13 -3.23 25.57 -14.55
CA ARG A 13 -1.85 25.43 -15.04
C ARG A 13 -1.80 24.70 -16.39
N ARG A 14 -2.60 23.64 -16.58
CA ARG A 14 -2.72 22.91 -17.85
C ARG A 14 -3.30 23.81 -18.95
N ILE A 15 -4.39 24.55 -18.67
CA ILE A 15 -5.00 25.49 -19.60
C ILE A 15 -4.00 26.56 -20.01
N ARG A 16 -3.27 27.13 -19.06
CA ARG A 16 -2.22 28.11 -19.31
C ARG A 16 -1.14 27.56 -20.23
N ASN A 17 -0.63 26.37 -19.93
CA ASN A 17 0.41 25.73 -20.74
C ASN A 17 -0.10 25.38 -22.14
N ALA A 18 -1.32 24.87 -22.27
CA ALA A 18 -1.94 24.56 -23.57
C ALA A 18 -2.11 25.80 -24.45
N LYS A 19 -2.28 26.97 -23.84
CA LYS A 19 -2.35 28.26 -24.53
C LYS A 19 -0.98 28.93 -24.74
N GLY A 20 0.12 28.29 -24.32
CA GLY A 20 1.47 28.84 -24.45
C GLY A 20 1.73 30.10 -23.61
N LEU A 21 0.93 30.34 -22.55
CA LEU A 21 1.01 31.56 -21.75
C LEU A 21 2.01 31.39 -20.57
N THR A 22 2.77 32.46 -20.32
CA THR A 22 3.50 32.60 -19.07
C THR A 22 2.56 32.85 -17.90
N GLN A 23 2.99 32.58 -16.67
CA GLN A 23 2.20 32.85 -15.47
C GLN A 23 1.84 34.35 -15.36
N THR A 24 2.78 35.24 -15.71
CA THR A 24 2.58 36.70 -15.74
C THR A 24 1.52 37.08 -16.74
N ALA A 25 1.62 36.62 -18.00
CA ALA A 25 0.67 36.95 -19.06
C ALA A 25 -0.77 36.47 -18.74
N MET A 26 -0.90 35.27 -18.13
CA MET A 26 -2.23 34.79 -17.72
C MET A 26 -2.79 35.61 -16.55
N ALA A 27 -1.95 35.96 -15.59
CA ALA A 27 -2.35 36.79 -14.45
C ALA A 27 -2.84 38.17 -14.87
N GLU A 28 -2.13 38.82 -15.80
CA GLU A 28 -2.54 40.08 -16.41
C GLU A 28 -3.91 39.99 -17.11
N GLY A 29 -4.10 38.96 -17.94
CA GLY A 29 -5.39 38.71 -18.60
C GLY A 29 -6.55 38.48 -17.64
N LEU A 30 -6.26 37.90 -16.47
CA LEU A 30 -7.23 37.67 -15.41
C LEU A 30 -7.37 38.87 -14.45
N GLY A 31 -6.52 39.90 -14.57
CA GLY A 31 -6.52 41.08 -13.69
C GLY A 31 -6.18 40.74 -12.25
N ILE A 32 -5.24 39.80 -12.03
CA ILE A 32 -4.73 39.39 -10.73
C ILE A 32 -3.20 39.44 -10.71
N SER A 33 -2.60 39.38 -9.53
CA SER A 33 -1.14 39.33 -9.43
C SER A 33 -0.60 37.93 -9.83
N PRO A 34 0.61 37.86 -10.40
CA PRO A 34 1.27 36.60 -10.70
C PRO A 34 1.42 35.72 -9.46
N SER A 35 1.72 36.32 -8.31
CA SER A 35 1.82 35.62 -7.03
C SER A 35 0.48 34.98 -6.61
N TYR A 36 -0.64 35.67 -6.83
CA TYR A 36 -1.96 35.13 -6.54
C TYR A 36 -2.32 33.98 -7.50
N LEU A 37 -1.99 34.09 -8.78
CA LEU A 37 -2.16 33.00 -9.73
C LEU A 37 -1.32 31.77 -9.33
N ASN A 38 -0.09 31.98 -8.87
CA ASN A 38 0.77 30.88 -8.38
C ASN A 38 0.15 30.16 -7.17
N LEU A 39 -0.45 30.89 -6.23
CA LEU A 39 -1.15 30.29 -5.09
C LEU A 39 -2.37 29.47 -5.52
N ILE A 40 -3.09 29.93 -6.55
CA ILE A 40 -4.21 29.18 -7.13
C ILE A 40 -3.70 27.92 -7.83
N GLU A 41 -2.66 28.02 -8.68
CA GLU A 41 -2.08 26.89 -9.42
C GLU A 41 -1.52 25.80 -8.50
N ARG A 42 -1.15 26.18 -7.27
CA ARG A 42 -0.69 25.25 -6.19
C ARG A 42 -1.80 24.77 -5.26
N ASN A 43 -3.06 25.03 -5.58
CA ASN A 43 -4.22 24.72 -4.73
C ASN A 43 -4.14 25.32 -3.30
N GLN A 44 -3.34 26.38 -3.10
CA GLN A 44 -3.26 27.09 -1.81
C GLN A 44 -4.37 28.15 -1.68
N ARG A 45 -5.03 28.50 -2.76
CA ARG A 45 -6.19 29.38 -2.80
C ARG A 45 -7.27 28.84 -3.72
N PRO A 46 -8.55 28.88 -3.30
CA PRO A 46 -9.66 28.46 -4.14
C PRO A 46 -9.93 29.47 -5.26
N LEU A 47 -10.55 28.99 -6.34
CA LEU A 47 -11.10 29.84 -7.37
C LEU A 47 -12.34 30.59 -6.85
N THR A 48 -12.36 31.89 -7.08
CA THR A 48 -13.57 32.69 -6.88
C THR A 48 -14.48 32.62 -8.11
N VAL A 49 -15.79 32.82 -7.93
CA VAL A 49 -16.76 32.87 -9.02
C VAL A 49 -16.36 33.93 -10.08
N GLN A 50 -15.85 35.07 -9.65
CA GLN A 50 -15.36 36.12 -10.55
C GLN A 50 -14.20 35.65 -11.43
N LEU A 51 -13.27 34.87 -10.89
CA LEU A 51 -12.16 34.29 -11.64
C LEU A 51 -12.63 33.23 -12.63
N ILE A 52 -13.61 32.42 -12.27
CA ILE A 52 -14.22 31.43 -13.18
C ILE A 52 -14.87 32.14 -14.37
N LEU A 53 -15.65 33.19 -14.12
CA LEU A 53 -16.26 33.96 -15.17
C LEU A 53 -15.22 34.67 -16.08
N ARG A 54 -14.12 35.18 -15.52
CA ARG A 54 -13.02 35.77 -16.30
C ARG A 54 -12.28 34.72 -17.14
N LEU A 55 -12.01 33.54 -16.59
CA LEU A 55 -11.44 32.42 -17.36
C LEU A 55 -12.32 32.03 -18.54
N ALA A 56 -13.64 31.97 -18.33
CA ALA A 56 -14.60 31.69 -19.38
C ALA A 56 -14.62 32.79 -20.46
N SER A 57 -14.64 34.06 -20.05
CA SER A 57 -14.76 35.20 -20.99
C SER A 57 -13.46 35.44 -21.76
N VAL A 58 -12.30 35.47 -21.08
CA VAL A 58 -11.00 35.84 -21.67
C VAL A 58 -10.38 34.67 -22.42
N TYR A 59 -10.41 33.50 -21.81
CA TYR A 59 -9.71 32.33 -22.33
C TYR A 59 -10.62 31.26 -22.96
N LYS A 60 -11.94 31.54 -23.04
CA LYS A 60 -12.96 30.64 -23.62
C LYS A 60 -12.94 29.23 -22.97
N VAL A 61 -12.72 29.20 -21.66
CA VAL A 61 -12.72 27.96 -20.87
C VAL A 61 -14.14 27.64 -20.43
N ASP A 62 -14.62 26.42 -20.66
CA ASP A 62 -15.92 26.01 -20.14
C ASP A 62 -15.85 25.91 -18.60
N PRO A 63 -16.72 26.61 -17.85
CA PRO A 63 -16.80 26.46 -16.39
C PRO A 63 -16.99 25.04 -15.91
N HIS A 64 -17.63 24.17 -16.71
CA HIS A 64 -17.78 22.76 -16.41
C HIS A 64 -16.44 22.01 -16.45
N GLU A 65 -15.50 22.40 -17.30
CA GLU A 65 -14.15 21.85 -17.30
C GLU A 65 -13.39 22.12 -15.99
N LEU A 66 -13.78 23.18 -15.26
CA LEU A 66 -13.19 23.54 -13.97
C LEU A 66 -13.84 22.80 -12.79
N GLN A 67 -15.08 22.31 -12.95
CA GLN A 67 -15.82 21.57 -11.92
C GLN A 67 -15.63 20.05 -11.98
N GLY A 68 -14.97 19.56 -12.94
CA GLY A 68 -14.62 18.27 -13.44
C GLY A 68 -14.82 16.98 -12.64
N GLU A 69 -14.89 15.93 -13.41
CA GLU A 69 -15.00 14.49 -13.11
C GLU A 69 -13.94 13.89 -12.15
N ALA A 70 -13.09 14.71 -11.51
CA ALA A 70 -11.97 14.22 -10.68
C ALA A 70 -12.41 13.29 -9.54
N ARG A 71 -13.60 13.47 -8.98
CA ARG A 71 -14.07 12.61 -7.87
C ARG A 71 -14.28 11.16 -8.29
N GLY A 72 -14.84 10.92 -9.48
CA GLY A 72 -14.99 9.56 -10.02
C GLY A 72 -13.64 8.94 -10.37
N SER A 73 -12.73 9.73 -10.94
CA SER A 73 -11.37 9.28 -11.27
C SER A 73 -10.52 9.00 -10.03
N VAL A 74 -10.62 9.82 -8.98
CA VAL A 74 -9.90 9.59 -7.71
C VAL A 74 -10.39 8.32 -7.02
N ALA A 75 -11.70 8.08 -6.96
CA ALA A 75 -12.24 6.87 -6.38
C ALA A 75 -11.80 5.62 -7.16
N ALA A 76 -11.83 5.67 -8.49
CA ALA A 76 -11.39 4.59 -9.34
C ALA A 76 -9.86 4.36 -9.26
N LEU A 77 -9.05 5.41 -9.15
CA LEU A 77 -7.61 5.30 -8.90
C LEU A 77 -7.34 4.67 -7.52
N LYS A 78 -8.09 5.06 -6.52
CA LYS A 78 -7.97 4.47 -5.17
C LYS A 78 -8.25 2.97 -5.20
N GLU A 79 -9.25 2.53 -5.96
CA GLU A 79 -9.53 1.12 -6.19
C GLU A 79 -8.33 0.41 -6.85
N VAL A 80 -7.74 0.99 -7.90
CA VAL A 80 -6.54 0.47 -8.57
C VAL A 80 -5.41 0.25 -7.58
N PHE A 81 -5.10 1.24 -6.75
CA PHE A 81 -3.99 1.16 -5.79
C PHE A 81 -4.31 0.36 -4.50
N THR A 82 -5.54 -0.12 -4.35
CA THR A 82 -5.91 -1.05 -3.28
C THR A 82 -5.65 -2.50 -3.67
N ASP A 83 -5.38 -2.77 -4.95
CA ASP A 83 -5.08 -4.12 -5.43
C ASP A 83 -3.82 -4.68 -4.76
N PRO A 84 -3.79 -5.97 -4.36
CA PRO A 84 -2.65 -6.61 -3.73
C PRO A 84 -1.32 -6.46 -4.48
N LEU A 85 -1.35 -6.38 -5.82
CA LEU A 85 -0.16 -6.14 -6.64
C LEU A 85 0.51 -4.80 -6.37
N LEU A 86 -0.26 -3.81 -5.93
CA LEU A 86 0.18 -2.43 -5.73
C LEU A 86 0.25 -2.02 -4.25
N VAL A 87 0.14 -2.97 -3.33
CA VAL A 87 0.15 -2.71 -1.86
C VAL A 87 1.39 -1.94 -1.39
N GLY A 88 2.51 -2.03 -2.10
CA GLY A 88 3.73 -1.26 -1.80
C GLY A 88 3.76 0.14 -2.38
N GLU A 89 2.88 0.45 -3.33
CA GLU A 89 2.90 1.65 -4.16
C GLU A 89 1.72 2.60 -3.87
N LEU A 90 1.06 2.45 -2.71
CA LEU A 90 -0.15 3.20 -2.39
C LEU A 90 0.17 4.70 -2.24
N PRO A 91 -0.21 5.55 -3.20
CA PRO A 91 -0.03 6.98 -3.09
C PRO A 91 -1.00 7.58 -2.04
N GLY A 92 -0.64 8.73 -1.50
CA GLY A 92 -1.53 9.48 -0.61
C GLY A 92 -2.78 9.99 -1.32
N ASP A 93 -3.87 10.23 -0.59
CA ASP A 93 -5.11 10.79 -1.17
C ASP A 93 -4.84 12.09 -1.94
N GLN A 94 -3.92 12.92 -1.45
CA GLN A 94 -3.51 14.15 -2.11
C GLN A 94 -2.82 13.89 -3.45
N GLU A 95 -1.94 12.89 -3.52
CA GLU A 95 -1.24 12.50 -4.73
C GLU A 95 -2.20 11.93 -5.79
N LEU A 96 -3.20 11.16 -5.38
CA LEU A 96 -4.26 10.67 -6.27
C LEU A 96 -5.10 11.80 -6.85
N ILE A 97 -5.42 12.82 -6.04
CA ILE A 97 -6.11 14.03 -6.49
C ILE A 97 -5.23 14.77 -7.51
N GLU A 98 -3.97 14.99 -7.18
CA GLU A 98 -3.01 15.67 -8.07
C GLU A 98 -2.83 14.90 -9.38
N LEU A 99 -2.72 13.57 -9.34
CA LEU A 99 -2.63 12.72 -10.52
C LEU A 99 -3.89 12.82 -11.39
N ALA A 100 -5.08 12.72 -10.79
CA ALA A 100 -6.34 12.84 -11.51
C ALA A 100 -6.54 14.21 -12.15
N GLU A 101 -6.07 15.27 -11.49
CA GLU A 101 -6.22 16.65 -11.97
C GLU A 101 -5.12 17.06 -12.96
N ALA A 102 -3.86 16.69 -12.71
CA ALA A 102 -2.73 17.06 -13.56
C ALA A 102 -2.65 16.23 -14.85
N ALA A 103 -3.02 14.94 -14.76
CA ALA A 103 -2.90 13.99 -15.86
C ALA A 103 -4.15 13.11 -16.06
N PRO A 104 -5.34 13.71 -16.38
CA PRO A 104 -6.60 12.97 -16.44
C PRO A 104 -6.59 11.84 -17.49
N ASN A 105 -5.91 12.05 -18.61
CA ASN A 105 -5.79 11.02 -19.66
C ASN A 105 -4.92 9.84 -19.21
N ALA A 106 -3.84 10.09 -18.46
CA ALA A 106 -3.02 9.04 -17.88
C ALA A 106 -3.80 8.29 -16.80
N SER A 107 -4.52 9.00 -15.94
CA SER A 107 -5.41 8.42 -14.94
C SER A 107 -6.47 7.51 -15.57
N ALA A 108 -7.14 7.99 -16.62
CA ALA A 108 -8.12 7.20 -17.36
C ALA A 108 -7.51 5.97 -18.02
N ALA A 109 -6.28 6.09 -18.57
CA ALA A 109 -5.56 4.96 -19.16
C ALA A 109 -5.19 3.90 -18.12
N VAL A 110 -4.72 4.30 -16.94
CA VAL A 110 -4.41 3.39 -15.82
C VAL A 110 -5.66 2.66 -15.35
N ILE A 111 -6.77 3.38 -15.15
CA ILE A 111 -8.06 2.78 -14.76
C ILE A 111 -8.55 1.77 -15.82
N LYS A 112 -8.43 2.13 -17.11
CA LYS A 112 -8.83 1.24 -18.21
C LYS A 112 -7.95 0.00 -18.26
N LEU A 113 -6.65 0.15 -18.08
CA LEU A 113 -5.70 -0.96 -18.07
C LEU A 113 -5.98 -1.90 -16.89
N PHE A 114 -6.23 -1.34 -15.71
CA PHE A 114 -6.58 -2.10 -14.52
C PHE A 114 -7.86 -2.91 -14.70
N ARG A 115 -8.90 -2.30 -15.27
CA ARG A 115 -10.15 -3.02 -15.58
C ARG A 115 -9.94 -4.16 -16.56
N ALA A 116 -9.15 -3.93 -17.61
CA ALA A 116 -8.81 -4.98 -18.56
C ALA A 116 -8.00 -6.12 -17.90
N TYR A 117 -7.07 -5.77 -17.01
CA TYR A 117 -6.31 -6.74 -16.22
C TYR A 117 -7.25 -7.58 -15.33
N ARG A 118 -8.16 -6.96 -14.60
CA ARG A 118 -9.14 -7.66 -13.74
C ARG A 118 -10.03 -8.58 -14.56
N GLU A 119 -10.54 -8.11 -15.70
CA GLU A 119 -11.37 -8.91 -16.61
C GLU A 119 -10.61 -10.12 -17.15
N GLN A 120 -9.32 -9.98 -17.50
CA GLN A 120 -8.50 -11.10 -17.92
C GLN A 120 -8.24 -12.09 -16.78
N ALA A 121 -7.99 -11.60 -15.57
CA ALA A 121 -7.82 -12.44 -14.39
C ALA A 121 -9.09 -13.27 -14.09
N GLU A 122 -10.27 -12.65 -14.17
CA GLU A 122 -11.56 -13.34 -13.99
C GLU A 122 -11.78 -14.42 -15.07
N ARG A 123 -11.52 -14.09 -16.33
CA ARG A 123 -11.62 -15.07 -17.44
C ARG A 123 -10.68 -16.25 -17.26
N LEU A 124 -9.45 -16.01 -16.79
CA LEU A 124 -8.49 -17.07 -16.51
C LEU A 124 -8.96 -17.94 -15.31
N SER A 125 -9.55 -17.33 -14.29
CA SER A 125 -10.14 -18.05 -13.16
C SER A 125 -11.28 -18.96 -13.62
N ASP A 126 -12.19 -18.43 -14.44
CA ASP A 126 -13.32 -19.18 -15.00
C ASP A 126 -12.85 -20.36 -15.86
N LEU A 127 -11.82 -20.14 -16.70
CA LEU A 127 -11.20 -21.18 -17.52
C LEU A 127 -10.55 -22.27 -16.64
N ASN A 128 -9.84 -21.87 -15.58
CA ASN A 128 -9.23 -22.80 -14.64
C ASN A 128 -10.30 -23.66 -13.94
N GLU A 129 -11.42 -23.05 -13.55
CA GLU A 129 -12.54 -23.79 -12.92
C GLU A 129 -13.18 -24.79 -13.89
N LEU A 130 -13.37 -24.39 -15.14
CA LEU A 130 -13.89 -25.27 -16.21
C LEU A 130 -12.95 -26.47 -16.45
N LEU A 131 -11.64 -26.21 -16.55
CA LEU A 131 -10.62 -27.27 -16.77
C LEU A 131 -10.46 -28.18 -15.54
N ALA A 132 -10.63 -27.63 -14.34
CA ALA A 132 -10.65 -28.43 -13.11
C ALA A 132 -11.82 -29.40 -13.09
N ARG A 133 -13.01 -28.96 -13.53
CA ARG A 133 -14.21 -29.82 -13.67
C ARG A 133 -14.04 -30.93 -14.72
N GLU A 134 -13.24 -30.68 -15.77
CA GLU A 134 -12.94 -31.65 -16.80
C GLU A 134 -11.72 -32.56 -16.48
N GLY A 135 -11.12 -32.45 -15.30
CA GLY A 135 -9.94 -33.22 -14.89
C GLY A 135 -8.65 -32.84 -15.63
N ARG A 136 -8.63 -31.70 -16.31
CA ARG A 136 -7.51 -31.18 -17.12
C ARG A 136 -6.72 -30.04 -16.46
N ALA A 137 -6.82 -29.93 -15.16
CA ALA A 137 -6.26 -28.82 -14.36
C ALA A 137 -4.73 -28.56 -14.52
N THR A 138 -4.00 -29.50 -15.11
CA THR A 138 -2.53 -29.40 -15.28
C THR A 138 -2.08 -28.58 -16.48
N ALA A 139 -2.97 -28.17 -17.40
CA ALA A 139 -2.58 -27.57 -18.67
C ALA A 139 -2.31 -26.04 -18.62
N LEU A 140 -2.67 -25.34 -17.56
CA LEU A 140 -2.59 -23.87 -17.47
C LEU A 140 -1.73 -23.33 -16.31
N SER A 141 -0.73 -24.08 -15.85
CA SER A 141 0.19 -23.64 -14.78
C SER A 141 0.91 -22.30 -15.07
N GLY A 142 0.85 -21.80 -16.29
CA GLY A 142 1.48 -20.53 -16.68
C GLY A 142 0.60 -19.27 -16.55
N ALA A 143 -0.70 -19.43 -16.22
CA ALA A 143 -1.66 -18.32 -16.19
C ALA A 143 -2.12 -17.94 -14.76
N ARG A 144 -1.57 -18.62 -13.73
CA ARG A 144 -1.91 -18.31 -12.32
C ARG A 144 -1.23 -17.03 -11.89
N LEU A 145 -1.99 -16.18 -11.19
CA LEU A 145 -1.38 -15.05 -10.51
C LEU A 145 -0.40 -15.55 -9.45
N PRO A 146 0.74 -14.89 -9.26
CA PRO A 146 1.71 -15.26 -8.22
C PRO A 146 1.10 -15.36 -6.82
N ILE A 147 0.09 -14.55 -6.52
CA ILE A 147 -0.63 -14.57 -5.24
C ILE A 147 -1.47 -15.83 -5.08
N ASP A 148 -2.14 -16.29 -6.15
CA ASP A 148 -2.98 -17.48 -6.12
C ASP A 148 -2.12 -18.74 -5.94
N GLU A 149 -0.95 -18.79 -6.58
CA GLU A 149 0.03 -19.85 -6.39
C GLU A 149 0.48 -19.93 -4.92
N VAL A 150 0.81 -18.79 -4.32
CA VAL A 150 1.22 -18.72 -2.91
C VAL A 150 0.10 -19.18 -2.00
N HIS A 151 -1.11 -18.65 -2.15
CA HIS A 151 -2.26 -19.04 -1.33
C HIS A 151 -2.55 -20.54 -1.44
N GLU A 152 -2.63 -21.11 -2.64
CA GLU A 152 -2.89 -22.52 -2.86
C GLU A 152 -1.84 -23.43 -2.18
N ILE A 153 -0.56 -23.04 -2.27
CA ILE A 153 0.51 -23.80 -1.65
C ILE A 153 0.43 -23.72 -0.12
N PHE A 154 0.10 -22.55 0.43
CA PHE A 154 -0.03 -22.39 1.88
C PHE A 154 -1.28 -23.11 2.43
N GLU A 155 -2.41 -23.07 1.72
CA GLU A 155 -3.64 -23.77 2.13
C GLU A 155 -3.50 -25.30 2.13
N ARG A 156 -2.67 -25.86 1.23
CA ARG A 156 -2.41 -27.31 1.16
C ARG A 156 -1.44 -27.82 2.21
N ARG A 157 -0.79 -26.93 2.96
CA ARG A 157 0.19 -27.31 3.99
C ARG A 157 -0.40 -27.11 5.38
N PRO A 158 0.09 -27.89 6.38
CA PRO A 158 -0.13 -27.52 7.76
C PRO A 158 0.40 -26.09 8.00
N ASN A 159 -0.37 -25.26 8.66
CA ASN A 159 0.06 -23.90 9.04
C ASN A 159 1.07 -23.94 10.19
N HIS A 160 2.17 -24.69 9.98
CA HIS A 160 3.24 -24.87 10.94
C HIS A 160 4.58 -25.04 10.22
N PHE A 161 5.51 -24.11 10.48
CA PHE A 161 6.87 -24.11 9.92
C PHE A 161 7.88 -24.33 11.05
N ALA A 162 8.25 -25.57 11.29
CA ALA A 162 9.09 -25.98 12.41
C ALA A 162 10.43 -25.21 12.46
N ALA A 163 11.04 -24.93 11.31
CA ALA A 163 12.28 -24.16 11.24
C ALA A 163 12.08 -22.72 11.75
N LEU A 164 10.97 -22.06 11.36
CA LEU A 164 10.66 -20.71 11.80
C LEU A 164 10.29 -20.67 13.29
N GLU A 165 9.57 -21.67 13.81
CA GLU A 165 9.28 -21.79 15.24
C GLU A 165 10.56 -21.94 16.07
N GLY A 166 11.49 -22.78 15.62
CA GLY A 166 12.78 -22.97 16.28
C GLY A 166 13.63 -21.68 16.30
N GLU A 167 13.68 -20.97 15.16
CA GLU A 167 14.37 -19.69 15.07
C GLU A 167 13.68 -18.60 15.91
N ALA A 168 12.34 -18.59 16.00
CA ALA A 168 11.61 -17.67 16.85
C ALA A 168 11.92 -17.89 18.33
N ALA A 169 11.95 -19.16 18.79
CA ALA A 169 12.32 -19.51 20.16
C ALA A 169 13.78 -19.10 20.48
N ALA A 170 14.71 -19.37 19.55
CA ALA A 170 16.11 -18.95 19.69
C ALA A 170 16.22 -17.41 19.72
N PHE A 171 15.43 -16.71 18.93
CA PHE A 171 15.43 -15.25 18.92
C PHE A 171 14.85 -14.66 20.20
N THR A 172 13.78 -15.25 20.75
CA THR A 172 13.23 -14.84 22.05
C THR A 172 14.30 -14.95 23.15
N SER A 173 15.11 -16.01 23.15
CA SER A 173 16.20 -16.19 24.11
C SER A 173 17.30 -15.12 23.95
N VAL A 174 17.56 -14.63 22.74
CA VAL A 174 18.53 -13.54 22.48
C VAL A 174 17.97 -12.18 22.91
N LEU A 175 16.67 -11.97 22.70
CA LEU A 175 16.01 -10.70 23.05
C LEU A 175 15.87 -10.53 24.57
N ASP A 176 15.65 -11.64 25.29
CA ASP A 176 15.32 -11.66 26.73
C ASP A 176 14.31 -10.57 27.12
N PRO A 177 13.10 -10.59 26.50
CA PRO A 177 12.21 -9.42 26.46
C PRO A 177 11.51 -9.15 27.80
N GLY A 178 11.51 -10.09 28.76
CA GLY A 178 10.63 -10.01 29.92
C GLY A 178 9.17 -9.76 29.48
N ASP A 179 8.55 -8.73 30.00
CA ASP A 179 7.17 -8.35 29.65
C ASP A 179 7.09 -7.30 28.52
N ASP A 180 8.23 -6.77 27.99
CA ASP A 180 8.28 -5.76 26.94
C ASP A 180 8.99 -6.25 25.67
N LEU A 181 8.32 -7.10 24.92
CA LEU A 181 8.82 -7.58 23.62
C LEU A 181 9.00 -6.42 22.61
N PHE A 182 8.13 -5.41 22.64
CA PHE A 182 8.23 -4.28 21.72
C PHE A 182 9.49 -3.45 21.96
N GLY A 183 9.78 -3.13 23.23
CA GLY A 183 11.01 -2.44 23.62
C GLY A 183 12.26 -3.24 23.30
N ALA A 184 12.26 -4.55 23.60
CA ALA A 184 13.38 -5.43 23.31
C ALA A 184 13.68 -5.49 21.79
N LEU A 185 12.68 -5.64 20.96
CA LEU A 185 12.83 -5.63 19.49
C LEU A 185 13.39 -4.30 18.97
N LYS A 186 12.87 -3.18 19.46
CA LYS A 186 13.39 -1.85 19.09
C LYS A 186 14.85 -1.66 19.49
N ALA A 187 15.20 -2.10 20.70
CA ALA A 187 16.57 -2.02 21.21
C ALA A 187 17.50 -2.90 20.38
N TRP A 188 17.08 -4.13 20.03
CA TRP A 188 17.83 -5.06 19.21
C TRP A 188 18.04 -4.51 17.79
N LEU A 189 16.98 -4.05 17.11
CA LEU A 189 17.07 -3.46 15.76
C LEU A 189 18.02 -2.27 15.73
N LYS A 190 17.97 -1.41 16.77
CA LYS A 190 18.87 -0.25 16.86
C LYS A 190 20.32 -0.67 17.12
N ARG A 191 20.54 -1.64 18.02
CA ARG A 191 21.90 -2.07 18.40
C ARG A 191 22.61 -2.83 17.28
N GLU A 192 21.92 -3.80 16.66
CA GLU A 192 22.55 -4.70 15.67
C GLU A 192 22.56 -4.11 14.25
N TYR A 193 21.54 -3.31 13.87
CA TYR A 193 21.36 -2.85 12.49
C TYR A 193 21.23 -1.33 12.36
N GLY A 194 21.30 -0.57 13.45
CA GLY A 194 21.12 0.87 13.42
C GLY A 194 19.69 1.33 13.07
N ILE A 195 18.74 0.40 13.02
CA ILE A 195 17.35 0.68 12.62
C ILE A 195 16.60 1.32 13.77
N VAL A 196 16.11 2.55 13.55
CA VAL A 196 15.32 3.29 14.54
C VAL A 196 13.84 3.22 14.19
N VAL A 197 13.03 2.64 15.10
CA VAL A 197 11.58 2.60 14.97
C VAL A 197 10.96 3.91 15.46
N LYS A 198 10.10 4.52 14.64
CA LYS A 198 9.36 5.76 14.97
C LYS A 198 7.90 5.61 14.64
N VAL A 199 7.04 6.00 15.57
CA VAL A 199 5.60 6.16 15.33
C VAL A 199 5.35 7.59 14.85
N LEU A 200 4.65 7.74 13.73
CA LEU A 200 4.35 9.02 13.12
C LEU A 200 2.86 9.31 13.15
N PRO A 201 2.48 10.60 13.29
CA PRO A 201 1.09 11.04 13.24
C PRO A 201 0.42 10.69 11.90
N VAL A 202 -0.91 10.50 11.94
CA VAL A 202 -1.73 10.26 10.74
C VAL A 202 -1.52 11.33 9.67
N ALA A 203 -1.35 12.58 10.09
CA ALA A 203 -1.10 13.69 9.16
C ALA A 203 0.18 13.49 8.32
N THR A 204 1.17 12.78 8.87
CA THR A 204 2.44 12.49 8.19
C THR A 204 2.40 11.18 7.39
N MET A 205 1.59 10.21 7.86
CA MET A 205 1.42 8.89 7.22
C MET A 205 -0.07 8.55 7.04
N PRO A 206 -0.83 9.30 6.22
CA PRO A 206 -2.28 9.14 6.13
C PRO A 206 -2.72 7.76 5.60
N ASN A 207 -1.94 7.15 4.70
CA ASN A 207 -2.29 5.93 3.99
C ASN A 207 -1.34 4.75 4.24
N TRP A 208 -0.24 4.97 4.94
CA TRP A 208 0.76 3.93 5.20
C TRP A 208 0.58 3.35 6.61
N ARG A 209 0.53 2.01 6.70
CA ARG A 209 0.61 1.31 7.98
C ARG A 209 2.05 1.28 8.50
N ARG A 210 3.01 0.98 7.59
CA ARG A 210 4.45 0.98 7.86
C ARG A 210 5.23 1.44 6.64
N ARG A 211 6.43 1.99 6.87
CA ARG A 211 7.39 2.31 5.81
C ARG A 211 8.81 2.13 6.35
N TYR A 212 9.59 1.33 5.65
CA TYR A 212 11.03 1.21 5.95
C TYR A 212 11.83 2.07 4.99
N ASP A 213 12.57 3.03 5.53
CA ASP A 213 13.51 3.88 4.79
C ASP A 213 14.92 3.33 4.96
N ARG A 214 15.43 2.72 3.91
CA ARG A 214 16.78 2.12 3.87
C ARG A 214 17.90 3.17 3.95
N HIS A 215 17.66 4.37 3.45
CA HIS A 215 18.69 5.42 3.47
C HIS A 215 18.91 5.99 4.86
N SER A 216 17.82 6.25 5.59
CA SER A 216 17.91 6.77 6.95
C SER A 216 17.92 5.68 8.03
N GLN A 217 17.82 4.40 7.67
CA GLN A 217 17.70 3.25 8.58
C GLN A 217 16.57 3.46 9.60
N ARG A 218 15.37 3.85 9.10
CA ARG A 218 14.22 4.12 9.94
C ARG A 218 13.02 3.27 9.52
N LEU A 219 12.41 2.64 10.51
CA LEU A 219 11.11 1.98 10.37
C LEU A 219 10.03 2.91 10.92
N PHE A 220 9.22 3.47 10.03
CA PHE A 220 8.09 4.31 10.39
C PHE A 220 6.83 3.48 10.52
N LEU A 221 6.07 3.71 11.59
CA LEU A 221 4.77 3.10 11.87
C LEU A 221 3.72 4.20 11.98
N SER A 222 2.50 3.94 11.53
CA SER A 222 1.40 4.87 11.72
C SER A 222 0.84 4.80 13.14
N GLU A 223 0.51 5.94 13.72
CA GLU A 223 -0.19 6.01 15.02
C GLU A 223 -1.60 5.38 14.99
N ARG A 224 -2.17 5.13 13.80
CA ARG A 224 -3.44 4.39 13.65
C ARG A 224 -3.34 2.92 14.03
N LEU A 225 -2.13 2.38 14.05
CA LEU A 225 -1.92 1.00 14.42
C LEU A 225 -2.16 0.83 15.92
N SER A 226 -2.91 -0.21 16.28
CA SER A 226 -3.00 -0.64 17.66
C SER A 226 -1.61 -1.01 18.20
N PRO A 227 -1.38 -1.00 19.52
CA PRO A 227 -0.11 -1.45 20.10
C PRO A 227 0.29 -2.87 19.62
N PHE A 228 -0.68 -3.76 19.48
CA PHE A 228 -0.48 -5.10 18.95
C PHE A 228 -0.02 -5.09 17.47
N ASP A 229 -0.67 -4.27 16.63
CA ASP A 229 -0.27 -4.14 15.23
C ASP A 229 1.12 -3.51 15.09
N GLN A 230 1.46 -2.52 15.91
CA GLN A 230 2.80 -1.93 15.94
C GLN A 230 3.85 -2.98 16.29
N LEU A 231 3.60 -3.78 17.33
CA LEU A 231 4.46 -4.90 17.72
C LEU A 231 4.64 -5.88 16.57
N ARG A 232 3.54 -6.28 15.92
CA ARG A 232 3.58 -7.22 14.78
C ARG A 232 4.43 -6.71 13.63
N GLU A 233 4.29 -5.44 13.25
CA GLU A 233 5.07 -4.84 12.15
C GLU A 233 6.58 -4.76 12.50
N VAL A 234 6.93 -4.48 13.75
CA VAL A 234 8.33 -4.48 14.21
C VAL A 234 8.89 -5.90 14.28
N ALA A 235 8.11 -6.84 14.82
CA ALA A 235 8.49 -8.25 14.89
C ALA A 235 8.73 -8.83 13.50
N MET A 236 7.85 -8.50 12.52
CA MET A 236 8.00 -8.93 11.13
C MET A 236 9.32 -8.44 10.52
N GLU A 237 9.68 -7.16 10.68
CA GLU A 237 10.95 -6.63 10.18
C GLU A 237 12.14 -7.33 10.83
N ALA A 238 12.11 -7.47 12.15
CA ALA A 238 13.17 -8.14 12.92
C ALA A 238 13.34 -9.61 12.49
N CYS A 239 12.24 -10.35 12.34
CA CYS A 239 12.26 -11.75 11.89
C CYS A 239 12.79 -11.89 10.45
N LEU A 240 12.36 -11.02 9.51
CA LEU A 240 12.85 -11.05 8.13
C LEU A 240 14.36 -10.78 8.03
N ILE A 241 14.90 -9.99 8.95
CA ILE A 241 16.35 -9.74 9.05
C ILE A 241 17.05 -10.93 9.72
N ARG A 242 16.58 -11.36 10.89
CA ARG A 242 17.24 -12.37 11.72
C ARG A 242 17.17 -13.77 11.11
N MET A 243 16.01 -14.14 10.55
CA MET A 243 15.70 -15.48 10.06
C MET A 243 15.86 -15.61 8.54
N THR A 244 16.70 -14.77 7.91
CA THR A 244 16.84 -14.72 6.44
C THR A 244 17.14 -16.10 5.84
N VAL A 245 17.97 -16.91 6.49
CA VAL A 245 18.37 -18.24 6.00
C VAL A 245 17.19 -19.23 6.13
N ALA A 246 16.49 -19.26 7.27
CA ALA A 246 15.34 -20.13 7.48
C ALA A 246 14.20 -19.80 6.52
N VAL A 247 13.87 -18.50 6.36
CA VAL A 247 12.86 -18.03 5.38
C VAL A 247 13.25 -18.42 3.96
N ALA A 248 14.52 -18.25 3.56
CA ALA A 248 14.98 -18.65 2.24
C ALA A 248 14.88 -20.17 2.02
N GLY A 249 15.19 -20.97 3.02
CA GLY A 249 15.03 -22.43 3.00
C GLY A 249 13.57 -22.85 2.80
N GLU A 250 12.65 -22.24 3.54
CA GLU A 250 11.21 -22.50 3.38
C GLU A 250 10.72 -22.09 1.98
N ILE A 251 11.11 -20.91 1.46
CA ILE A 251 10.76 -20.47 0.09
C ILE A 251 11.25 -21.48 -0.95
N GLN A 252 12.47 -21.99 -0.79
CA GLN A 252 13.03 -22.99 -1.70
C GLN A 252 12.23 -24.30 -1.68
N ALA A 253 11.77 -24.71 -0.49
CA ALA A 253 10.95 -25.91 -0.30
C ALA A 253 9.54 -25.77 -0.92
N LEU A 254 9.04 -24.55 -1.08
CA LEU A 254 7.73 -24.27 -1.70
C LEU A 254 7.73 -24.50 -3.23
N LYS A 255 8.87 -24.50 -3.89
CA LYS A 255 9.02 -24.70 -5.35
C LYS A 255 8.17 -23.73 -6.20
N LEU A 256 8.12 -22.48 -5.80
CA LEU A 256 7.36 -21.43 -6.46
C LEU A 256 7.88 -21.13 -7.86
N SER A 257 6.96 -20.91 -8.81
CA SER A 257 7.26 -20.79 -10.24
C SER A 257 7.96 -19.47 -10.62
N THR A 258 7.63 -18.37 -9.93
CA THR A 258 8.11 -17.03 -10.28
C THR A 258 8.85 -16.34 -9.13
N ASP A 259 9.70 -15.35 -9.46
CA ASP A 259 10.35 -14.51 -8.43
C ASP A 259 9.35 -13.63 -7.69
N GLU A 260 8.24 -13.30 -8.31
CA GLU A 260 7.17 -12.55 -7.68
C GLU A 260 6.44 -13.38 -6.63
N ALA A 261 6.09 -14.64 -6.94
CA ALA A 261 5.55 -15.58 -5.97
C ALA A 261 6.52 -15.80 -4.79
N ARG A 262 7.83 -15.87 -5.04
CA ARG A 262 8.85 -15.96 -3.97
C ARG A 262 8.88 -14.72 -3.09
N ARG A 263 8.71 -13.52 -3.67
CA ARG A 263 8.62 -12.27 -2.87
C ARG A 263 7.37 -12.24 -2.00
N LEU A 264 6.22 -12.66 -2.54
CA LEU A 264 4.97 -12.76 -1.79
C LEU A 264 5.07 -13.80 -0.67
N ALA A 265 5.58 -14.99 -0.96
CA ALA A 265 5.81 -16.03 0.04
C ALA A 265 6.77 -15.57 1.14
N ARG A 266 7.82 -14.80 0.82
CA ARG A 266 8.71 -14.20 1.82
C ARG A 266 7.95 -13.30 2.79
N PHE A 267 7.00 -12.52 2.28
CA PHE A 267 6.17 -11.65 3.11
C PHE A 267 5.27 -12.47 4.04
N GLU A 268 4.61 -13.51 3.53
CA GLU A 268 3.75 -14.38 4.33
C GLU A 268 4.53 -15.16 5.39
N LEU A 269 5.70 -15.70 5.03
CA LEU A 269 6.59 -16.36 6.00
C LEU A 269 7.13 -15.39 7.05
N GLY A 270 7.38 -14.14 6.67
CA GLY A 270 7.75 -13.09 7.62
C GLY A 270 6.63 -12.77 8.62
N ARG A 271 5.37 -12.76 8.15
CA ARG A 271 4.19 -12.63 9.03
C ARG A 271 4.06 -13.81 9.97
N TYR A 272 4.23 -15.02 9.45
CA TYR A 272 4.23 -16.23 10.26
C TYR A 272 5.31 -16.16 11.36
N ALA A 273 6.55 -15.86 10.98
CA ALA A 273 7.67 -15.75 11.92
C ALA A 273 7.42 -14.70 13.01
N ALA A 274 6.80 -13.56 12.66
CA ALA A 274 6.40 -12.55 13.64
C ALA A 274 5.37 -13.10 14.63
N HIS A 275 4.38 -13.84 14.15
CA HIS A 275 3.39 -14.47 15.03
C HIS A 275 4.02 -15.57 15.90
N ALA A 276 4.94 -16.40 15.37
CA ALA A 276 5.67 -17.40 16.13
C ALA A 276 6.52 -16.77 17.25
N LEU A 277 7.10 -15.58 17.00
CA LEU A 277 7.84 -14.82 18.00
C LEU A 277 6.93 -14.24 19.09
N MET A 278 5.76 -13.70 18.69
CA MET A 278 4.79 -13.09 19.62
C MET A 278 4.00 -14.12 20.41
N MET A 279 3.74 -15.29 19.81
CA MET A 279 2.90 -16.35 20.36
C MET A 279 3.50 -17.72 19.98
N PRO A 280 4.54 -18.20 20.70
CA PRO A 280 5.19 -19.47 20.42
C PRO A 280 4.19 -20.62 20.38
N TYR A 281 4.20 -21.39 19.29
CA TYR A 281 3.21 -22.45 19.03
C TYR A 281 3.10 -23.46 20.18
N GLN A 282 4.22 -23.93 20.73
CA GLN A 282 4.19 -24.93 21.80
C GLN A 282 3.49 -24.43 23.08
N ALA A 283 3.77 -23.18 23.47
CA ALA A 283 3.15 -22.58 24.65
C ALA A 283 1.64 -22.36 24.43
N PHE A 284 1.29 -21.84 23.24
CA PHE A 284 -0.11 -21.66 22.84
C PHE A 284 -0.86 -22.98 22.77
N HIS A 285 -0.31 -24.00 22.10
CA HIS A 285 -0.92 -25.32 22.00
C HIS A 285 -1.11 -25.98 23.37
N ALA A 286 -0.11 -25.91 24.23
CA ALA A 286 -0.21 -26.45 25.60
C ALA A 286 -1.32 -25.74 26.43
N ALA A 287 -1.49 -24.40 26.22
CA ALA A 287 -2.55 -23.66 26.86
C ALA A 287 -3.93 -24.05 26.29
N ALA A 288 -4.05 -24.17 24.98
CA ALA A 288 -5.29 -24.58 24.31
C ALA A 288 -5.75 -25.98 24.72
N VAL A 289 -4.81 -26.93 24.82
CA VAL A 289 -5.10 -28.29 25.32
C VAL A 289 -5.58 -28.27 26.78
N ARG A 290 -4.95 -27.46 27.64
CA ARG A 290 -5.39 -27.31 29.04
C ARG A 290 -6.80 -26.70 29.12
N ALA A 291 -7.09 -25.72 28.30
CA ALA A 291 -8.41 -25.14 28.20
C ALA A 291 -9.42 -26.01 27.43
N ARG A 292 -9.01 -27.22 26.97
CA ARG A 292 -9.86 -28.10 26.14
C ARG A 292 -10.42 -27.44 24.90
N TYR A 293 -9.65 -26.49 24.31
CA TYR A 293 -10.03 -25.64 23.17
C TYR A 293 -11.27 -24.77 23.44
N ASP A 294 -11.57 -24.50 24.70
CA ASP A 294 -12.59 -23.52 25.05
C ASP A 294 -12.01 -22.10 24.86
N ILE A 295 -12.72 -21.26 24.10
CA ILE A 295 -12.29 -19.88 23.79
C ILE A 295 -12.71 -18.86 24.84
N ASP A 296 -13.55 -19.27 25.79
CA ASP A 296 -14.08 -18.42 26.86
C ASP A 296 -13.28 -18.53 28.18
N VAL A 297 -12.13 -19.22 28.15
CA VAL A 297 -11.27 -19.44 29.33
C VAL A 297 -10.06 -18.53 29.33
#